data_263e66fca5b749ee480b43eb83c6b3ad
#
_entry.id   263e66fca5b749ee480b43eb83c6b3ad
#
_cell.length_a   1.000
_cell.length_b   1.000
_cell.length_c   1.000
_cell.angle_alpha   90.00
_cell.angle_beta   90.00
_cell.angle_gamma   90.00
#
_symmetry.space_group_name_H-M   'P 1'
#
loop_
_entity.id
_entity.type
_entity.pdbx_description
1 polymer ?
#
loop_
_entity_poly.entity_id
_entity_poly.type
_entity_poly.pdbx_seq_one_letter_code
_entity_poly.pdbx_strand_id
1 'polypeptide(L)'
;MEVLRTPDDRFVDLPGYDFAANYVDDLPDYEGLRVHYLDQGAKGANQTFLCLPGEPTWAYLYRRMIPVFSNSGARVVVPDWLGFGRSDKPVDDAVYTFDFHRNMMLAFIEHLDLRNITLVVQDWGGILGLTLPVDQPNRFSRLIVMNTAIPVGVSLGDGFRAWKEYVASRPNMDCGALMKRACPHLSDLEAQAYEAPFPDQRYKAGVRRFPQLVMVEPGMEGIETAKRARKFWQDEWEGESFMAIGAKDPVLGLTVMNQLRKTIRRCPEPIVLEEAGHFLQEWGEPIAQAALKQFGDLY
;
A
#
# COMPACT_ATOMS: atom_id res chain seq x y z
N MET A 1 4.50 24.36 8.99
CA MET A 1 4.03 23.60 7.80
C MET A 1 2.53 23.72 7.71
N GLU A 2 1.97 24.05 6.55
CA GLU A 2 0.52 24.02 6.34
C GLU A 2 0.05 22.60 6.12
N VAL A 3 -1.01 22.20 6.84
CA VAL A 3 -1.55 20.83 6.79
C VAL A 3 -3.06 20.90 6.61
N LEU A 4 -3.60 20.17 5.68
CA LEU A 4 -5.02 20.04 5.44
C LEU A 4 -5.55 18.72 6.02
N ARG A 5 -6.81 18.76 6.46
CA ARG A 5 -7.56 17.61 6.92
C ARG A 5 -8.85 17.54 6.13
N THR A 6 -9.07 16.42 5.45
CA THR A 6 -10.30 16.20 4.71
C THR A 6 -11.49 16.15 5.67
N PRO A 7 -12.59 16.88 5.41
CA PRO A 7 -13.79 16.85 6.24
C PRO A 7 -14.38 15.45 6.33
N ASP A 8 -14.86 15.08 7.52
CA ASP A 8 -15.37 13.72 7.81
C ASP A 8 -16.64 13.36 7.02
N ASP A 9 -17.44 14.35 6.64
CA ASP A 9 -18.66 14.16 5.82
C ASP A 9 -18.37 13.57 4.44
N ARG A 10 -17.14 13.71 3.94
CA ARG A 10 -16.73 13.10 2.68
C ARG A 10 -16.54 11.59 2.73
N PHE A 11 -16.53 11.01 3.94
CA PHE A 11 -16.33 9.59 4.17
C PHE A 11 -17.59 8.87 4.68
N VAL A 12 -18.75 9.55 4.60
CA VAL A 12 -20.05 8.99 5.00
C VAL A 12 -20.63 8.16 3.86
N ASP A 13 -21.25 7.04 4.21
CA ASP A 13 -22.01 6.15 3.28
C ASP A 13 -21.20 5.65 2.06
N LEU A 14 -19.89 5.46 2.23
CA LEU A 14 -19.05 4.90 1.17
C LEU A 14 -19.38 3.41 0.94
N PRO A 15 -19.56 2.98 -0.32
CA PRO A 15 -19.97 1.61 -0.62
C PRO A 15 -19.02 0.55 -0.06
N GLY A 16 -19.54 -0.36 0.77
CA GLY A 16 -18.75 -1.47 1.34
C GLY A 16 -17.66 -1.05 2.34
N TYR A 17 -17.79 0.15 2.95
CA TYR A 17 -16.79 0.70 3.85
C TYR A 17 -17.43 1.15 5.18
N ASP A 18 -17.93 0.20 5.93
CA ASP A 18 -18.47 0.42 7.28
C ASP A 18 -17.44 0.00 8.33
N PHE A 19 -16.34 0.75 8.41
CA PHE A 19 -15.25 0.51 9.35
C PHE A 19 -15.04 1.72 10.25
N ALA A 20 -14.87 1.48 11.55
CA ALA A 20 -14.56 2.53 12.51
C ALA A 20 -13.17 3.14 12.22
N ALA A 21 -13.09 4.46 12.14
CA ALA A 21 -11.85 5.18 11.99
C ALA A 21 -11.08 5.22 13.31
N ASN A 22 -9.77 4.98 13.26
CA ASN A 22 -8.84 5.21 14.35
C ASN A 22 -7.79 6.23 13.92
N TYR A 23 -7.18 6.90 14.88
CA TYR A 23 -6.18 7.93 14.61
C TYR A 23 -5.05 7.86 15.63
N VAL A 24 -3.86 8.22 15.20
CA VAL A 24 -2.70 8.52 16.03
C VAL A 24 -2.11 9.86 15.57
N ASP A 25 -1.74 10.73 16.50
CA ASP A 25 -1.23 12.09 16.23
C ASP A 25 -0.01 12.47 17.08
N ASP A 26 0.55 11.48 17.76
CA ASP A 26 1.70 11.58 18.66
C ASP A 26 2.86 10.64 18.25
N LEU A 27 2.95 10.27 16.98
CA LEU A 27 4.08 9.48 16.50
C LEU A 27 5.38 10.30 16.63
N PRO A 28 6.48 9.70 17.14
CA PRO A 28 7.77 10.35 17.22
C PRO A 28 8.21 10.95 15.87
N ASP A 29 8.67 12.20 15.88
CA ASP A 29 9.05 12.99 14.71
C ASP A 29 7.90 13.43 13.79
N TYR A 30 6.64 13.08 14.13
CA TYR A 30 5.42 13.40 13.36
C TYR A 30 4.34 14.06 14.23
N GLU A 31 4.71 14.59 15.39
CA GLU A 31 3.79 15.18 16.35
C GLU A 31 2.89 16.23 15.70
N GLY A 32 1.58 16.08 15.91
CA GLY A 32 0.57 16.97 15.35
C GLY A 32 0.14 16.63 13.91
N LEU A 33 0.76 15.62 13.28
CA LEU A 33 0.27 15.01 12.05
C LEU A 33 -0.57 13.78 12.36
N ARG A 34 -1.85 13.85 12.06
CA ARG A 34 -2.79 12.78 12.33
C ARG A 34 -2.70 11.70 11.25
N VAL A 35 -2.39 10.47 11.64
CA VAL A 35 -2.42 9.27 10.80
C VAL A 35 -3.70 8.50 11.08
N HIS A 36 -4.50 8.27 10.05
CA HIS A 36 -5.69 7.42 10.12
C HIS A 36 -5.31 5.95 9.90
N TYR A 37 -6.04 5.06 10.55
CA TYR A 37 -5.95 3.63 10.27
C TYR A 37 -7.25 2.89 10.62
N LEU A 38 -7.49 1.79 9.95
CA LEU A 38 -8.48 0.80 10.34
C LEU A 38 -7.83 -0.23 11.25
N ASP A 39 -8.59 -0.72 12.23
CA ASP A 39 -8.16 -1.76 13.19
C ASP A 39 -9.33 -2.71 13.41
N GLN A 40 -9.34 -3.82 12.71
CA GLN A 40 -10.42 -4.78 12.68
C GLN A 40 -9.98 -6.11 13.30
N GLY A 41 -10.94 -6.86 13.86
CA GLY A 41 -10.66 -8.11 14.56
C GLY A 41 -10.17 -7.91 16.01
N ALA A 42 -9.66 -8.96 16.61
CA ALA A 42 -9.24 -8.93 18.02
C ALA A 42 -7.83 -8.34 18.18
N LYS A 43 -7.67 -7.29 18.99
CA LYS A 43 -6.34 -6.69 19.27
C LYS A 43 -5.32 -7.68 19.86
N GLY A 44 -5.78 -8.74 20.53
CA GLY A 44 -4.93 -9.80 21.07
C GLY A 44 -4.77 -11.01 20.16
N ALA A 45 -5.14 -10.91 18.87
CA ALA A 45 -4.96 -12.00 17.93
C ALA A 45 -3.48 -12.36 17.74
N ASN A 46 -3.20 -13.65 17.56
CA ASN A 46 -1.83 -14.13 17.35
C ASN A 46 -1.21 -13.65 16.02
N GLN A 47 -2.04 -13.32 15.03
CA GLN A 47 -1.62 -12.87 13.70
C GLN A 47 -2.17 -11.48 13.41
N THR A 48 -1.33 -10.59 12.85
CA THR A 48 -1.74 -9.27 12.39
C THR A 48 -1.51 -9.13 10.90
N PHE A 49 -2.54 -8.82 10.12
CA PHE A 49 -2.38 -8.37 8.73
C PHE A 49 -2.18 -6.86 8.71
N LEU A 50 -1.01 -6.42 8.27
CA LEU A 50 -0.70 -5.02 8.00
C LEU A 50 -0.83 -4.77 6.50
N CYS A 51 -1.90 -4.08 6.10
CA CYS A 51 -2.24 -3.85 4.70
C CYS A 51 -1.85 -2.41 4.30
N LEU A 52 -0.89 -2.26 3.40
CA LEU A 52 -0.37 -0.96 2.99
C LEU A 52 -0.88 -0.59 1.60
N PRO A 53 -1.70 0.48 1.48
CA PRO A 53 -2.22 0.92 0.17
C PRO A 53 -1.14 1.52 -0.71
N GLY A 54 -1.38 1.44 -2.04
CA GLY A 54 -0.58 2.11 -3.05
C GLY A 54 -1.12 3.50 -3.42
N GLU A 55 -0.40 4.21 -4.27
CA GLU A 55 -0.79 5.52 -4.80
C GLU A 55 -1.75 5.33 -6.01
N PRO A 56 -2.81 6.14 -6.16
CA PRO A 56 -3.29 7.23 -5.30
C PRO A 56 -4.40 6.79 -4.33
N THR A 57 -4.35 5.56 -3.86
CA THR A 57 -5.41 4.95 -3.06
C THR A 57 -5.25 5.19 -1.56
N TRP A 58 -6.14 4.61 -0.78
CA TRP A 58 -6.19 4.69 0.67
C TRP A 58 -6.83 3.41 1.25
N ALA A 59 -7.08 3.33 2.53
CA ALA A 59 -7.59 2.12 3.21
C ALA A 59 -8.84 1.51 2.54
N TYR A 60 -9.63 2.31 1.82
CA TYR A 60 -10.78 1.85 1.03
C TYR A 60 -10.42 0.74 0.04
N LEU A 61 -9.20 0.73 -0.49
CA LEU A 61 -8.71 -0.28 -1.43
C LEU A 61 -8.81 -1.69 -0.85
N TYR A 62 -8.61 -1.84 0.46
CA TYR A 62 -8.59 -3.14 1.13
C TYR A 62 -9.97 -3.61 1.64
N ARG A 63 -11.06 -2.83 1.42
CA ARG A 63 -12.40 -3.13 1.96
C ARG A 63 -12.90 -4.55 1.65
N ARG A 64 -12.49 -5.14 0.53
CA ARG A 64 -12.88 -6.50 0.12
C ARG A 64 -12.02 -7.59 0.77
N MET A 65 -10.80 -7.28 1.22
CA MET A 65 -9.89 -8.23 1.86
C MET A 65 -10.02 -8.23 3.38
N ILE A 66 -10.33 -7.08 3.98
CA ILE A 66 -10.45 -6.90 5.43
C ILE A 66 -11.39 -7.94 6.07
N PRO A 67 -12.64 -8.15 5.57
CA PRO A 67 -13.55 -9.13 6.18
C PRO A 67 -13.00 -10.56 6.11
N VAL A 68 -12.33 -10.91 5.03
CA VAL A 68 -11.74 -12.26 4.86
C VAL A 68 -10.65 -12.50 5.90
N PHE A 69 -9.73 -11.56 6.06
CA PHE A 69 -8.66 -11.68 7.04
C PHE A 69 -9.18 -11.63 8.49
N SER A 70 -10.11 -10.72 8.81
CA SER A 70 -10.65 -10.62 10.18
C SER A 70 -11.49 -11.84 10.57
N ASN A 71 -12.21 -12.44 9.63
CA ASN A 71 -13.00 -13.66 9.86
C ASN A 71 -12.12 -14.90 10.09
N SER A 72 -10.83 -14.89 9.73
CA SER A 72 -9.87 -15.94 10.10
C SER A 72 -9.45 -15.88 11.58
N GLY A 73 -9.93 -14.86 12.33
CA GLY A 73 -9.56 -14.62 13.72
C GLY A 73 -8.32 -13.73 13.90
N ALA A 74 -7.78 -13.18 12.81
CA ALA A 74 -6.64 -12.28 12.85
C ALA A 74 -7.05 -10.82 13.14
N ARG A 75 -6.08 -10.01 13.57
CA ARG A 75 -6.17 -8.55 13.58
C ARG A 75 -5.81 -8.01 12.20
N VAL A 76 -6.52 -7.01 11.70
CA VAL A 76 -6.26 -6.37 10.40
C VAL A 76 -6.08 -4.88 10.62
N VAL A 77 -4.89 -4.37 10.30
CA VAL A 77 -4.53 -2.96 10.42
C VAL A 77 -4.25 -2.39 9.04
N VAL A 78 -4.94 -1.32 8.68
CA VAL A 78 -4.81 -0.65 7.38
C VAL A 78 -4.60 0.84 7.58
N PRO A 79 -3.36 1.32 7.64
CA PRO A 79 -3.07 2.75 7.75
C PRO A 79 -3.23 3.47 6.42
N ASP A 80 -3.62 4.75 6.49
CA ASP A 80 -3.48 5.68 5.37
C ASP A 80 -2.13 6.41 5.48
N TRP A 81 -1.39 6.46 4.38
CA TRP A 81 -0.20 7.29 4.30
C TRP A 81 -0.54 8.77 4.57
N LEU A 82 0.38 9.52 5.20
CA LEU A 82 0.26 10.98 5.22
C LEU A 82 0.15 11.50 3.78
N GLY A 83 -0.82 12.39 3.53
CA GLY A 83 -1.16 12.84 2.18
C GLY A 83 -2.28 12.07 1.49
N PHE A 84 -2.76 10.96 2.08
CA PHE A 84 -3.80 10.11 1.49
C PHE A 84 -4.92 9.80 2.50
N GLY A 85 -6.02 9.28 1.99
CA GLY A 85 -7.16 8.83 2.78
C GLY A 85 -7.64 9.87 3.80
N ARG A 86 -7.84 9.43 5.03
CA ARG A 86 -8.25 10.28 6.16
C ARG A 86 -7.07 10.81 6.99
N SER A 87 -5.83 10.47 6.62
CA SER A 87 -4.62 11.05 7.22
C SER A 87 -4.44 12.50 6.81
N ASP A 88 -3.73 13.25 7.62
CA ASP A 88 -3.39 14.65 7.37
C ASP A 88 -2.55 14.81 6.10
N LYS A 89 -2.71 15.95 5.44
CA LYS A 89 -2.13 16.24 4.12
C LYS A 89 -1.30 17.53 4.16
N PRO A 90 0.01 17.44 4.38
CA PRO A 90 0.91 18.57 4.13
C PRO A 90 0.70 19.13 2.72
N VAL A 91 0.63 20.45 2.58
CA VAL A 91 0.35 21.11 1.29
C VAL A 91 1.59 21.20 0.42
N ASP A 92 2.76 21.28 1.06
CA ASP A 92 4.04 21.37 0.38
C ASP A 92 4.48 19.98 -0.15
N ASP A 93 4.60 19.86 -1.47
CA ASP A 93 5.06 18.63 -2.13
C ASP A 93 6.46 18.19 -1.64
N ALA A 94 7.31 19.12 -1.17
CA ALA A 94 8.66 18.79 -0.71
C ALA A 94 8.72 18.02 0.61
N VAL A 95 7.64 18.03 1.39
CA VAL A 95 7.51 17.22 2.63
C VAL A 95 7.49 15.73 2.31
N TYR A 96 6.95 15.37 1.15
CA TYR A 96 6.80 13.98 0.75
C TYR A 96 8.12 13.45 0.22
N THR A 97 8.81 12.65 1.03
CA THR A 97 10.03 11.95 0.66
C THR A 97 9.90 10.46 0.96
N PHE A 98 10.80 9.65 0.43
CA PHE A 98 10.83 8.21 0.72
C PHE A 98 11.02 7.94 2.21
N ASP A 99 12.00 8.60 2.83
CA ASP A 99 12.33 8.40 4.24
C ASP A 99 11.22 8.94 5.15
N PHE A 100 10.58 10.06 4.81
CA PHE A 100 9.44 10.60 5.55
C PHE A 100 8.32 9.55 5.72
N HIS A 101 7.91 8.90 4.64
CA HIS A 101 6.84 7.91 4.72
C HIS A 101 7.29 6.58 5.33
N ARG A 102 8.51 6.15 5.01
CA ARG A 102 9.06 4.93 5.57
C ARG A 102 9.21 5.00 7.08
N ASN A 103 9.82 6.08 7.59
CA ASN A 103 10.05 6.26 9.01
C ASN A 103 8.74 6.45 9.78
N MET A 104 7.76 7.16 9.20
CA MET A 104 6.41 7.24 9.75
C MET A 104 5.81 5.85 9.96
N MET A 105 5.94 4.95 8.99
CA MET A 105 5.38 3.60 9.11
C MET A 105 6.13 2.74 10.13
N LEU A 106 7.46 2.88 10.26
CA LEU A 106 8.23 2.21 11.32
C LEU A 106 7.77 2.68 12.71
N ALA A 107 7.62 4.00 12.91
CA ALA A 107 7.09 4.58 14.14
C ALA A 107 5.65 4.10 14.43
N PHE A 108 4.80 4.03 13.41
CA PHE A 108 3.43 3.54 13.54
C PHE A 108 3.37 2.06 13.97
N ILE A 109 4.20 1.19 13.38
CA ILE A 109 4.30 -0.23 13.75
C ILE A 109 4.75 -0.37 15.20
N GLU A 110 5.70 0.45 15.63
CA GLU A 110 6.22 0.44 17.00
C GLU A 110 5.19 0.99 17.99
N HIS A 111 4.53 2.11 17.70
CA HIS A 111 3.50 2.72 18.53
C HIS A 111 2.34 1.77 18.82
N LEU A 112 1.87 1.02 17.83
CA LEU A 112 0.82 0.01 18.01
C LEU A 112 1.35 -1.34 18.49
N ASP A 113 2.65 -1.48 18.69
CA ASP A 113 3.37 -2.73 19.01
C ASP A 113 2.92 -3.92 18.15
N LEU A 114 2.81 -3.68 16.83
CA LEU A 114 2.40 -4.74 15.90
C LEU A 114 3.45 -5.84 15.87
N ARG A 115 2.99 -7.08 16.01
CA ARG A 115 3.84 -8.28 16.02
C ARG A 115 3.22 -9.39 15.20
N ASN A 116 4.03 -10.39 14.85
CA ASN A 116 3.62 -11.50 14.01
C ASN A 116 2.87 -11.02 12.76
N ILE A 117 3.50 -10.08 12.05
CA ILE A 117 2.88 -9.35 10.94
C ILE A 117 2.90 -10.21 9.68
N THR A 118 1.71 -10.42 9.09
CA THR A 118 1.57 -10.69 7.66
C THR A 118 1.54 -9.35 6.94
N LEU A 119 2.61 -9.03 6.25
CA LEU A 119 2.71 -7.80 5.45
C LEU A 119 1.95 -7.98 4.14
N VAL A 120 0.94 -7.12 3.88
CA VAL A 120 0.12 -7.16 2.66
C VAL A 120 0.36 -5.90 1.86
N VAL A 121 0.96 -6.03 0.68
CA VAL A 121 1.48 -4.89 -0.07
C VAL A 121 1.17 -4.95 -1.57
N GLN A 122 1.02 -3.76 -2.14
CA GLN A 122 0.89 -3.51 -3.57
C GLN A 122 1.41 -2.09 -3.87
N ASP A 123 1.96 -1.85 -5.06
CA ASP A 123 2.43 -0.54 -5.51
C ASP A 123 3.34 0.16 -4.49
N TRP A 124 3.06 1.40 -4.08
CA TRP A 124 3.79 2.12 -3.04
C TRP A 124 3.75 1.45 -1.67
N GLY A 125 2.65 0.76 -1.36
CA GLY A 125 2.60 -0.12 -0.18
C GLY A 125 3.72 -1.17 -0.20
N GLY A 126 4.11 -1.64 -1.40
CA GLY A 126 5.25 -2.54 -1.58
C GLY A 126 6.59 -1.82 -1.66
N ILE A 127 6.70 -0.70 -2.39
CA ILE A 127 7.95 0.07 -2.50
C ILE A 127 8.48 0.48 -1.12
N LEU A 128 7.60 0.94 -0.23
CA LEU A 128 7.94 1.28 1.15
C LEU A 128 7.91 0.04 2.06
N GLY A 129 6.83 -0.75 2.00
CA GLY A 129 6.57 -1.86 2.90
C GLY A 129 7.62 -2.95 2.86
N LEU A 130 8.12 -3.31 1.67
CA LEU A 130 9.18 -4.31 1.54
C LEU A 130 10.52 -3.87 2.14
N THR A 131 10.67 -2.62 2.55
CA THR A 131 11.86 -2.13 3.25
C THR A 131 11.76 -2.17 4.77
N LEU A 132 10.55 -2.32 5.33
CA LEU A 132 10.32 -2.26 6.78
C LEU A 132 10.95 -3.43 7.55
N PRO A 133 10.89 -4.70 7.05
CA PRO A 133 11.47 -5.83 7.75
C PRO A 133 12.99 -5.74 7.94
N VAL A 134 13.69 -4.94 7.15
CA VAL A 134 15.15 -4.75 7.27
C VAL A 134 15.54 -4.21 8.65
N ASP A 135 14.73 -3.30 9.22
CA ASP A 135 15.04 -2.67 10.51
C ASP A 135 14.26 -3.32 11.68
N GLN A 136 13.16 -4.03 11.38
CA GLN A 136 12.32 -4.69 12.39
C GLN A 136 12.02 -6.17 12.02
N PRO A 137 13.03 -7.01 11.68
CA PRO A 137 12.80 -8.33 11.09
C PRO A 137 11.95 -9.26 11.97
N ASN A 138 12.08 -9.16 13.29
CA ASN A 138 11.38 -10.03 14.24
C ASN A 138 9.88 -9.73 14.37
N ARG A 139 9.38 -8.65 13.74
CA ARG A 139 7.96 -8.32 13.76
C ARG A 139 7.19 -8.98 12.61
N PHE A 140 7.88 -9.39 11.54
CA PHE A 140 7.27 -9.92 10.32
C PHE A 140 7.45 -11.42 10.20
N SER A 141 6.36 -12.13 9.90
CA SER A 141 6.33 -13.60 9.78
C SER A 141 5.87 -14.08 8.41
N ARG A 142 5.05 -13.28 7.71
CA ARG A 142 4.47 -13.64 6.41
C ARG A 142 4.41 -12.44 5.48
N LEU A 143 4.33 -12.73 4.18
CA LEU A 143 4.22 -11.74 3.11
C LEU A 143 3.10 -12.12 2.14
N ILE A 144 2.20 -11.16 1.85
CA ILE A 144 1.29 -11.20 0.70
C ILE A 144 1.72 -10.04 -0.21
N VAL A 145 2.23 -10.34 -1.39
CA VAL A 145 2.74 -9.34 -2.32
C VAL A 145 1.98 -9.36 -3.64
N MET A 146 1.53 -8.18 -4.05
CA MET A 146 0.76 -7.95 -5.27
C MET A 146 1.43 -6.81 -6.05
N ASN A 147 1.30 -6.79 -7.35
CA ASN A 147 1.88 -5.83 -8.33
C ASN A 147 2.66 -4.67 -7.71
N THR A 148 3.96 -4.89 -7.49
CA THR A 148 4.90 -3.92 -6.90
C THR A 148 6.32 -4.20 -7.35
N ALA A 149 7.29 -3.40 -6.86
CA ALA A 149 8.70 -3.56 -7.12
C ALA A 149 9.56 -3.14 -5.91
N ILE A 150 10.84 -3.49 -5.94
CA ILE A 150 11.89 -2.88 -5.11
C ILE A 150 12.83 -2.13 -6.08
N PRO A 151 12.54 -0.86 -6.41
CA PRO A 151 13.35 -0.08 -7.33
C PRO A 151 14.72 0.23 -6.72
N VAL A 152 15.80 0.12 -7.51
CA VAL A 152 17.19 0.31 -7.03
C VAL A 152 18.01 1.20 -7.96
N GLY A 153 17.40 2.23 -8.53
CA GLY A 153 18.07 3.17 -9.43
C GLY A 153 18.11 2.69 -10.88
N VAL A 154 17.20 1.82 -11.27
CA VAL A 154 17.06 1.30 -12.64
C VAL A 154 15.66 1.57 -13.15
N SER A 155 15.54 2.00 -14.40
CA SER A 155 14.26 2.30 -15.05
C SER A 155 13.28 1.11 -14.97
N LEU A 156 12.02 1.40 -14.67
CA LEU A 156 10.90 0.46 -14.74
C LEU A 156 10.26 0.39 -16.14
N GLY A 157 10.88 1.04 -17.15
CA GLY A 157 10.44 1.02 -18.53
C GLY A 157 9.48 2.14 -18.93
N ASP A 158 8.99 2.04 -20.17
CA ASP A 158 8.20 3.10 -20.80
C ASP A 158 6.82 3.29 -20.17
N GLY A 159 6.21 2.23 -19.67
CA GLY A 159 4.93 2.29 -18.96
C GLY A 159 4.99 3.17 -17.72
N PHE A 160 6.03 3.00 -16.90
CA PHE A 160 6.23 3.85 -15.73
C PHE A 160 6.55 5.30 -16.12
N ARG A 161 7.39 5.53 -17.14
CA ARG A 161 7.68 6.87 -17.64
C ARG A 161 6.41 7.60 -18.09
N ALA A 162 5.58 6.92 -18.88
CA ALA A 162 4.30 7.47 -19.31
C ALA A 162 3.36 7.78 -18.13
N TRP A 163 3.33 6.93 -17.08
CA TRP A 163 2.59 7.20 -15.86
C TRP A 163 3.11 8.45 -15.14
N LYS A 164 4.42 8.56 -14.94
CA LYS A 164 5.06 9.72 -14.29
C LYS A 164 4.72 11.03 -15.01
N GLU A 165 4.80 11.04 -16.34
CA GLU A 165 4.44 12.19 -17.18
C GLU A 165 2.93 12.49 -17.13
N TYR A 166 2.09 11.45 -17.12
CA TYR A 166 0.64 11.58 -17.01
C TYR A 166 0.25 12.32 -15.73
N VAL A 167 0.80 11.92 -14.58
CA VAL A 167 0.54 12.57 -13.29
C VAL A 167 1.11 13.99 -13.24
N ALA A 168 2.36 14.19 -13.69
CA ALA A 168 3.00 15.50 -13.73
C ALA A 168 2.21 16.53 -14.56
N SER A 169 1.57 16.09 -15.65
CA SER A 169 0.74 16.95 -16.52
C SER A 169 -0.66 17.24 -15.94
N ARG A 170 -1.04 16.61 -14.82
CA ARG A 170 -2.39 16.68 -14.24
C ARG A 170 -2.34 16.90 -12.72
N PRO A 171 -1.96 18.10 -12.26
CA PRO A 171 -1.78 18.36 -10.83
C PRO A 171 -3.06 18.19 -9.99
N ASN A 172 -4.23 18.21 -10.63
CA ASN A 172 -5.52 17.89 -10.03
C ASN A 172 -6.11 16.60 -10.66
N MET A 173 -5.30 15.55 -10.80
CA MET A 173 -5.75 14.27 -11.34
C MET A 173 -6.97 13.74 -10.56
N ASP A 174 -8.03 13.35 -11.26
CA ASP A 174 -9.21 12.69 -10.69
C ASP A 174 -8.87 11.22 -10.37
N CYS A 175 -8.71 10.92 -9.09
CA CYS A 175 -8.39 9.57 -8.61
C CYS A 175 -9.56 8.60 -8.82
N GLY A 176 -10.80 9.07 -8.71
CA GLY A 176 -11.99 8.26 -8.97
C GLY A 176 -12.08 7.84 -10.44
N ALA A 177 -11.88 8.77 -11.37
CA ALA A 177 -11.85 8.48 -12.79
C ALA A 177 -10.68 7.54 -13.18
N LEU A 178 -9.52 7.69 -12.52
CA LEU A 178 -8.40 6.76 -12.67
C LEU A 178 -8.82 5.34 -12.26
N MET A 179 -9.39 5.19 -11.08
CA MET A 179 -9.82 3.89 -10.55
C MET A 179 -10.91 3.24 -11.41
N LYS A 180 -11.90 4.03 -11.87
CA LYS A 180 -12.95 3.52 -12.78
C LYS A 180 -12.37 2.97 -14.10
N ARG A 181 -11.35 3.63 -14.64
CA ARG A 181 -10.65 3.18 -15.85
C ARG A 181 -9.81 1.93 -15.61
N ALA A 182 -9.11 1.86 -14.48
CA ALA A 182 -8.26 0.72 -14.12
C ALA A 182 -9.08 -0.51 -13.68
N CYS A 183 -10.25 -0.29 -13.08
CA CYS A 183 -11.16 -1.31 -12.56
C CYS A 183 -12.57 -1.07 -13.09
N PRO A 184 -12.88 -1.43 -14.35
CA PRO A 184 -14.15 -1.10 -15.00
C PRO A 184 -15.40 -1.68 -14.32
N HIS A 185 -15.23 -2.73 -13.51
CA HIS A 185 -16.32 -3.36 -12.75
C HIS A 185 -16.79 -2.54 -11.53
N LEU A 186 -16.03 -1.52 -11.11
CA LEU A 186 -16.46 -0.64 -10.04
C LEU A 186 -17.75 0.12 -10.44
N SER A 187 -18.67 0.28 -9.51
CA SER A 187 -19.76 1.25 -9.64
C SER A 187 -19.19 2.68 -9.65
N ASP A 188 -19.98 3.65 -10.08
CA ASP A 188 -19.55 5.05 -10.06
C ASP A 188 -19.37 5.56 -8.62
N LEU A 189 -20.19 5.08 -7.68
CA LEU A 189 -20.06 5.42 -6.26
C LEU A 189 -18.77 4.85 -5.66
N GLU A 190 -18.39 3.60 -6.00
CA GLU A 190 -17.12 3.03 -5.55
C GLU A 190 -15.92 3.78 -6.14
N ALA A 191 -15.99 4.17 -7.41
CA ALA A 191 -14.96 5.00 -8.03
C ALA A 191 -14.85 6.38 -7.34
N GLN A 192 -15.98 7.04 -7.04
CA GLN A 192 -16.01 8.32 -6.32
C GLN A 192 -15.44 8.21 -4.91
N ALA A 193 -15.55 7.06 -4.23
CA ALA A 193 -14.96 6.85 -2.91
C ALA A 193 -13.42 7.01 -2.93
N TYR A 194 -12.75 6.77 -4.05
CA TYR A 194 -11.31 7.03 -4.20
C TYR A 194 -10.97 8.51 -4.33
N GLU A 195 -11.93 9.36 -4.75
CA GLU A 195 -11.77 10.82 -4.79
C GLU A 195 -12.18 11.48 -3.46
N ALA A 196 -12.88 10.76 -2.57
CA ALA A 196 -13.35 11.31 -1.29
C ALA A 196 -12.26 12.05 -0.48
N PRO A 197 -11.01 11.57 -0.39
CA PRO A 197 -9.95 12.23 0.36
C PRO A 197 -9.51 13.58 -0.20
N PHE A 198 -9.88 13.92 -1.44
CA PHE A 198 -9.28 14.99 -2.22
C PHE A 198 -10.29 16.03 -2.70
N PRO A 199 -10.79 16.95 -1.80
CA PRO A 199 -11.75 17.97 -2.18
C PRO A 199 -11.31 18.88 -3.33
N ASP A 200 -10.01 19.16 -3.40
CA ASP A 200 -9.39 20.00 -4.44
C ASP A 200 -7.90 19.67 -4.61
N GLN A 201 -7.23 20.38 -5.52
CA GLN A 201 -5.82 20.20 -5.86
C GLN A 201 -4.86 20.33 -4.66
N ARG A 202 -5.19 21.12 -3.65
CA ARG A 202 -4.33 21.34 -2.47
C ARG A 202 -4.18 20.07 -1.64
N TYR A 203 -5.20 19.21 -1.65
CA TYR A 203 -5.18 17.91 -0.96
C TYR A 203 -4.39 16.82 -1.70
N LYS A 204 -3.91 17.09 -2.92
CA LYS A 204 -3.26 16.10 -3.81
C LYS A 204 -1.73 16.24 -3.89
N ALA A 205 -1.08 16.85 -2.90
CA ALA A 205 0.39 16.97 -2.87
C ALA A 205 1.06 15.59 -2.89
N GLY A 206 0.59 14.62 -2.08
CA GLY A 206 1.07 13.24 -2.11
C GLY A 206 0.86 12.56 -3.47
N VAL A 207 -0.32 12.72 -4.06
CA VAL A 207 -0.66 12.15 -5.39
C VAL A 207 0.31 12.66 -6.47
N ARG A 208 0.65 13.96 -6.47
CA ARG A 208 1.61 14.53 -7.42
C ARG A 208 3.04 14.06 -7.17
N ARG A 209 3.39 13.90 -5.89
CA ARG A 209 4.79 13.69 -5.49
C ARG A 209 5.22 12.23 -5.60
N PHE A 210 4.39 11.27 -5.23
CA PHE A 210 4.77 9.87 -5.16
C PHE A 210 5.36 9.31 -6.45
N PRO A 211 4.80 9.51 -7.65
CA PRO A 211 5.42 9.03 -8.89
C PRO A 211 6.82 9.61 -9.14
N GLN A 212 7.14 10.80 -8.57
CA GLN A 212 8.45 11.43 -8.71
C GLN A 212 9.50 10.83 -7.76
N LEU A 213 9.08 10.13 -6.70
CA LEU A 213 9.95 9.53 -5.69
C LEU A 213 10.39 8.11 -6.03
N VAL A 214 9.76 7.45 -7.01
CA VAL A 214 10.14 6.08 -7.40
C VAL A 214 11.59 6.06 -7.87
N MET A 215 12.42 5.24 -7.24
CA MET A 215 13.87 5.20 -7.40
C MET A 215 14.28 4.54 -8.74
N VAL A 216 14.10 5.24 -9.85
CA VAL A 216 14.38 4.77 -11.22
C VAL A 216 15.69 5.30 -11.80
N GLU A 217 16.39 6.17 -11.08
CA GLU A 217 17.65 6.78 -11.48
C GLU A 217 18.68 6.68 -10.33
N PRO A 218 19.98 6.54 -10.63
CA PRO A 218 21.03 6.53 -9.60
C PRO A 218 21.01 7.79 -8.72
N GLY A 219 21.30 7.63 -7.44
CA GLY A 219 21.42 8.75 -6.48
C GLY A 219 20.11 9.25 -5.90
N MET A 220 18.96 8.69 -6.28
CA MET A 220 17.68 9.04 -5.64
C MET A 220 17.63 8.53 -4.19
N GLU A 221 16.90 9.26 -3.34
CA GLU A 221 16.63 8.88 -1.96
C GLU A 221 15.97 7.48 -1.91
N GLY A 222 16.31 6.68 -0.89
CA GLY A 222 15.75 5.34 -0.70
C GLY A 222 16.49 4.20 -1.42
N ILE A 223 17.38 4.48 -2.39
CA ILE A 223 18.08 3.43 -3.15
C ILE A 223 18.89 2.49 -2.26
N GLU A 224 19.66 3.01 -1.33
CA GLU A 224 20.50 2.17 -0.45
C GLU A 224 19.61 1.32 0.48
N THR A 225 18.52 1.87 0.97
CA THR A 225 17.52 1.13 1.74
C THR A 225 16.86 0.03 0.90
N ALA A 226 16.50 0.33 -0.35
CA ALA A 226 15.94 -0.66 -1.28
C ALA A 226 16.94 -1.78 -1.63
N LYS A 227 18.22 -1.47 -1.78
CA LYS A 227 19.28 -2.49 -1.97
C LYS A 227 19.42 -3.39 -0.75
N ARG A 228 19.39 -2.82 0.47
CA ARG A 228 19.38 -3.61 1.72
C ARG A 228 18.14 -4.50 1.77
N ALA A 229 16.97 -3.97 1.40
CA ALA A 229 15.75 -4.75 1.35
C ALA A 229 15.83 -5.91 0.35
N ARG A 230 16.34 -5.69 -0.87
CA ARG A 230 16.56 -6.79 -1.82
C ARG A 230 17.43 -7.89 -1.23
N LYS A 231 18.55 -7.49 -0.56
CA LYS A 231 19.43 -8.45 0.09
C LYS A 231 18.70 -9.22 1.21
N PHE A 232 17.95 -8.54 2.05
CA PHE A 232 17.17 -9.15 3.11
C PHE A 232 16.17 -10.20 2.55
N TRP A 233 15.39 -9.83 1.55
CA TRP A 233 14.42 -10.75 0.94
C TRP A 233 15.08 -11.96 0.27
N GLN A 234 16.26 -11.77 -0.29
CA GLN A 234 17.01 -12.81 -0.99
C GLN A 234 17.72 -13.79 -0.03
N ASP A 235 18.34 -13.27 1.01
CA ASP A 235 19.29 -14.03 1.83
C ASP A 235 18.74 -14.36 3.23
N GLU A 236 17.90 -13.49 3.81
CA GLU A 236 17.57 -13.52 5.24
C GLU A 236 16.09 -13.88 5.51
N TRP A 237 15.20 -13.65 4.54
CA TRP A 237 13.78 -13.94 4.72
C TRP A 237 13.51 -15.43 4.92
N GLU A 238 12.88 -15.79 6.06
CA GLU A 238 12.52 -17.15 6.44
C GLU A 238 11.01 -17.38 6.50
N GLY A 239 10.20 -16.31 6.44
CA GLY A 239 8.74 -16.39 6.54
C GLY A 239 8.10 -16.97 5.29
N GLU A 240 6.81 -17.28 5.41
CA GLU A 240 6.00 -17.72 4.28
C GLU A 240 5.62 -16.53 3.40
N SER A 241 5.55 -16.78 2.09
CA SER A 241 5.16 -15.75 1.12
C SER A 241 4.02 -16.25 0.23
N PHE A 242 3.14 -15.34 -0.14
CA PHE A 242 2.10 -15.52 -1.15
C PHE A 242 2.22 -14.40 -2.17
N MET A 243 2.07 -14.72 -3.46
CA MET A 243 2.13 -13.73 -4.53
C MET A 243 0.91 -13.82 -5.43
N ALA A 244 0.30 -12.67 -5.73
CA ALA A 244 -0.73 -12.54 -6.75
C ALA A 244 -0.33 -11.51 -7.80
N ILE A 245 -0.65 -11.76 -9.07
CA ILE A 245 -0.31 -10.90 -10.19
C ILE A 245 -1.55 -10.56 -10.99
N GLY A 246 -1.83 -9.26 -11.18
CA GLY A 246 -2.77 -8.77 -12.17
C GLY A 246 -2.10 -8.71 -13.54
N ALA A 247 -2.52 -9.56 -14.47
CA ALA A 247 -1.86 -9.72 -15.76
C ALA A 247 -1.99 -8.49 -16.66
N LYS A 248 -3.05 -7.69 -16.48
CA LYS A 248 -3.31 -6.48 -17.28
C LYS A 248 -2.59 -5.22 -16.78
N ASP A 249 -1.76 -5.31 -15.72
CA ASP A 249 -0.95 -4.18 -15.29
C ASP A 249 0.18 -3.89 -16.30
N PRO A 250 0.18 -2.72 -16.94
CA PRO A 250 1.17 -2.40 -17.98
C PRO A 250 2.54 -2.00 -17.40
N VAL A 251 2.64 -1.79 -16.08
CA VAL A 251 3.85 -1.27 -15.41
C VAL A 251 4.47 -2.32 -14.50
N LEU A 252 3.71 -2.84 -13.54
CA LEU A 252 4.18 -3.75 -12.49
C LEU A 252 3.60 -5.17 -12.65
N GLY A 253 3.21 -5.55 -13.87
CA GLY A 253 2.60 -6.85 -14.17
C GLY A 253 3.61 -8.00 -14.20
N LEU A 254 3.32 -9.03 -15.01
CA LEU A 254 4.00 -10.32 -15.05
C LEU A 254 5.53 -10.24 -15.05
N THR A 255 6.12 -9.37 -15.89
CA THR A 255 7.58 -9.28 -16.02
C THR A 255 8.24 -8.82 -14.72
N VAL A 256 7.73 -7.73 -14.12
CA VAL A 256 8.29 -7.15 -12.90
C VAL A 256 8.05 -8.08 -11.72
N MET A 257 6.85 -8.62 -11.59
CA MET A 257 6.51 -9.53 -10.49
C MET A 257 7.29 -10.84 -10.52
N ASN A 258 7.54 -11.39 -11.72
CA ASN A 258 8.38 -12.58 -11.84
C ASN A 258 9.86 -12.30 -11.49
N GLN A 259 10.35 -11.08 -11.70
CA GLN A 259 11.67 -10.67 -11.20
C GLN A 259 11.67 -10.52 -9.69
N LEU A 260 10.64 -9.88 -9.12
CA LEU A 260 10.48 -9.75 -7.67
C LEU A 260 10.37 -11.12 -6.99
N ARG A 261 9.60 -12.06 -7.58
CA ARG A 261 9.50 -13.43 -7.09
C ARG A 261 10.87 -14.10 -6.92
N LYS A 262 11.75 -13.94 -7.90
CA LYS A 262 13.14 -14.49 -7.85
C LYS A 262 14.00 -13.83 -6.76
N THR A 263 13.65 -12.62 -6.36
CA THR A 263 14.32 -11.91 -5.26
C THR A 263 13.84 -12.39 -3.90
N ILE A 264 12.57 -12.73 -3.76
CA ILE A 264 12.01 -13.18 -2.49
C ILE A 264 12.31 -14.68 -2.30
N ARG A 265 13.10 -14.97 -1.29
CA ARG A 265 13.53 -16.34 -0.95
C ARG A 265 12.32 -17.25 -0.73
N ARG A 266 12.31 -18.41 -1.39
CA ARG A 266 11.22 -19.41 -1.31
C ARG A 266 9.84 -18.89 -1.68
N CYS A 267 9.74 -17.80 -2.45
CA CYS A 267 8.45 -17.33 -2.93
C CYS A 267 7.83 -18.35 -3.89
N PRO A 268 6.61 -18.83 -3.62
CA PRO A 268 5.96 -19.85 -4.46
C PRO A 268 5.57 -19.32 -5.84
N GLU A 269 5.04 -20.21 -6.69
CA GLU A 269 4.40 -19.77 -7.94
C GLU A 269 3.23 -18.84 -7.62
N PRO A 270 3.10 -17.72 -8.32
CA PRO A 270 2.03 -16.77 -8.09
C PRO A 270 0.68 -17.29 -8.60
N ILE A 271 -0.40 -16.83 -7.99
CA ILE A 271 -1.68 -16.86 -8.69
C ILE A 271 -1.71 -15.68 -9.66
N VAL A 272 -2.19 -15.94 -10.88
CA VAL A 272 -2.34 -14.93 -11.92
C VAL A 272 -3.81 -14.67 -12.17
N LEU A 273 -4.21 -13.40 -12.07
CA LEU A 273 -5.55 -12.96 -12.37
C LEU A 273 -5.55 -12.28 -13.77
N GLU A 274 -5.98 -13.02 -14.79
CA GLU A 274 -5.94 -12.58 -16.19
C GLU A 274 -6.78 -11.32 -16.45
N GLU A 275 -7.86 -11.12 -15.67
CA GLU A 275 -8.74 -9.95 -15.83
C GLU A 275 -8.36 -8.77 -14.95
N ALA A 276 -7.46 -8.96 -13.97
CA ALA A 276 -7.05 -7.90 -13.06
C ALA A 276 -5.89 -7.07 -13.63
N GLY A 277 -5.96 -5.77 -13.38
CA GLY A 277 -4.88 -4.82 -13.65
C GLY A 277 -4.06 -4.51 -12.41
N HIS A 278 -3.68 -3.25 -12.26
CA HIS A 278 -2.78 -2.79 -11.21
C HIS A 278 -3.36 -2.92 -9.78
N PHE A 279 -4.64 -2.60 -9.58
CA PHE A 279 -5.28 -2.56 -8.26
C PHE A 279 -5.97 -3.90 -7.94
N LEU A 280 -5.17 -4.95 -7.65
CA LEU A 280 -5.67 -6.30 -7.43
C LEU A 280 -6.64 -6.43 -6.26
N GLN A 281 -6.58 -5.53 -5.30
CA GLN A 281 -7.45 -5.53 -4.13
C GLN A 281 -8.93 -5.34 -4.50
N GLU A 282 -9.22 -4.83 -5.70
CA GLU A 282 -10.58 -4.80 -6.22
C GLU A 282 -11.12 -6.20 -6.63
N TRP A 283 -10.24 -7.18 -6.77
CA TRP A 283 -10.51 -8.61 -6.82
C TRP A 283 -10.10 -9.29 -5.51
N GLY A 284 -10.14 -8.57 -4.39
CA GLY A 284 -9.42 -8.90 -3.16
C GLY A 284 -9.94 -10.14 -2.44
N GLU A 285 -11.25 -10.44 -2.44
CA GLU A 285 -11.81 -11.56 -1.69
C GLU A 285 -11.18 -12.91 -2.11
N PRO A 286 -11.17 -13.34 -3.38
CA PRO A 286 -10.54 -14.60 -3.77
C PRO A 286 -9.03 -14.61 -3.54
N ILE A 287 -8.35 -13.47 -3.64
CA ILE A 287 -6.92 -13.36 -3.35
C ILE A 287 -6.65 -13.61 -1.86
N ALA A 288 -7.42 -12.97 -0.98
CA ALA A 288 -7.30 -13.13 0.46
C ALA A 288 -7.60 -14.59 0.89
N GLN A 289 -8.65 -15.20 0.34
CA GLN A 289 -9.00 -16.61 0.57
C GLN A 289 -7.87 -17.54 0.11
N ALA A 290 -7.30 -17.32 -1.07
CA ALA A 290 -6.19 -18.12 -1.58
C ALA A 290 -4.93 -18.01 -0.70
N ALA A 291 -4.62 -16.81 -0.21
CA ALA A 291 -3.51 -16.56 0.70
C ALA A 291 -3.71 -17.29 2.03
N LEU A 292 -4.88 -17.16 2.67
CA LEU A 292 -5.20 -17.85 3.90
C LEU A 292 -5.15 -19.36 3.74
N LYS A 293 -5.67 -19.88 2.62
CA LYS A 293 -5.60 -21.32 2.32
C LYS A 293 -4.16 -21.82 2.21
N GLN A 294 -3.29 -21.05 1.52
CA GLN A 294 -1.88 -21.42 1.39
C GLN A 294 -1.16 -21.41 2.74
N PHE A 295 -1.48 -20.45 3.63
CA PHE A 295 -0.92 -20.37 4.98
C PHE A 295 -1.53 -21.37 5.99
N GLY A 296 -2.56 -22.12 5.58
CA GLY A 296 -3.25 -23.08 6.47
C GLY A 296 -4.21 -22.42 7.48
N ASP A 297 -4.61 -21.18 7.24
CA ASP A 297 -5.51 -20.43 8.13
C ASP A 297 -7.00 -20.56 7.74
N LEU A 298 -7.31 -21.24 6.65
CA LEU A 298 -8.67 -21.65 6.26
C LEU A 298 -8.81 -23.17 6.39
N TYR A 299 -9.82 -23.62 7.13
CA TYR A 299 -10.23 -25.01 7.26
C TYR A 299 -11.38 -25.37 6.33
#